data_ee100cf58f6aa79c216f0a3321246432
#
_entry.id   ee100cf58f6aa79c216f0a3321246432
#
_cell.length_a   1.000
_cell.length_b   1.000
_cell.length_c   1.000
_cell.angle_alpha   90.00
_cell.angle_beta   90.00
_cell.angle_gamma   90.00
#
_symmetry.space_group_name_H-M   'P 1'
#
loop_
_entity.id
_entity.type
_entity.pdbx_description
1 polymer ?
#
loop_
_entity_poly.entity_id
_entity_poly.type
_entity_poly.pdbx_seq_one_letter_code
_entity_poly.pdbx_strand_id
1 'polypeptide(L)'
;MSSALSIRQLTKTYGNGFQALSGIDLDVAEGDFFALLGPNGAGKSTTIGILSTLVNKTSGTVNIFGHDLDKSPAALKRSIGVVPQEFNFNQFEKTFDIVVTQAGYYGIPAKVAKERAEQYLTQLGLWDKRDVPSRSLSGGMKRRLMIARALVHEPRLLILDEPTAGVDIELRRSMWTFLTELNEKGITIILTTHYLEEAEQLCRNIGIIDHGTIVENTSMRNLLGQLHVETFLLDLKNNLSVAPQLLGYPSRLV
;
A
#
# COMPACT_ATOMS: atom_id res chain seq x y z
N MET A 1 -1.26 -18.88 12.76
CA MET A 1 -0.99 -18.39 11.41
C MET A 1 0.44 -17.87 11.40
N SER A 2 1.20 -18.09 10.33
CA SER A 2 2.55 -17.52 10.18
C SER A 2 2.45 -16.01 10.02
N SER A 3 3.41 -15.27 10.59
CA SER A 3 3.46 -13.81 10.52
C SER A 3 4.31 -13.38 9.31
N ALA A 4 3.75 -12.54 8.44
CA ALA A 4 4.50 -11.92 7.36
C ALA A 4 5.30 -10.71 7.85
N LEU A 5 4.72 -9.90 8.75
CA LEU A 5 5.35 -8.75 9.37
C LEU A 5 5.07 -8.77 10.88
N SER A 6 6.10 -8.55 11.68
CA SER A 6 5.99 -8.32 13.12
C SER A 6 6.85 -7.13 13.51
N ILE A 7 6.23 -6.11 14.07
CA ILE A 7 6.86 -4.89 14.60
C ILE A 7 6.64 -4.86 16.09
N ARG A 8 7.69 -4.56 16.88
CA ARG A 8 7.61 -4.41 18.35
C ARG A 8 8.31 -3.15 18.80
N GLN A 9 7.59 -2.29 19.51
CA GLN A 9 8.06 -1.07 20.14
C GLN A 9 8.90 -0.21 19.19
N LEU A 10 8.48 -0.10 17.93
CA LEU A 10 9.22 0.61 16.90
C LEU A 10 9.13 2.10 17.11
N THR A 11 10.28 2.74 17.28
CA THR A 11 10.38 4.20 17.42
C THR A 11 11.20 4.81 16.29
N LYS A 12 10.88 6.05 15.96
CA LYS A 12 11.70 6.88 15.08
C LYS A 12 11.69 8.32 15.53
N THR A 13 12.87 8.81 15.90
CA THR A 13 13.15 10.24 16.11
C THR A 13 14.16 10.70 15.05
N TYR A 14 13.85 11.76 14.35
CA TYR A 14 14.73 12.39 13.36
C TYR A 14 15.75 13.32 14.04
N GLY A 15 16.82 13.69 13.32
CA GLY A 15 17.91 14.52 13.88
C GLY A 15 17.48 15.93 14.34
N ASN A 16 16.33 16.43 13.87
CA ASN A 16 15.71 17.68 14.32
C ASN A 16 14.87 17.54 15.59
N GLY A 17 14.86 16.36 16.23
CA GLY A 17 14.06 16.08 17.42
C GLY A 17 12.62 15.65 17.14
N PHE A 18 12.16 15.65 15.90
CA PHE A 18 10.81 15.22 15.55
C PHE A 18 10.65 13.70 15.74
N GLN A 19 9.74 13.31 16.62
CA GLN A 19 9.38 11.91 16.86
C GLN A 19 8.25 11.49 15.93
N ALA A 20 8.58 10.72 14.91
CA ALA A 20 7.64 10.24 13.90
C ALA A 20 6.93 8.94 14.28
N LEU A 21 7.56 8.10 15.12
CA LEU A 21 6.98 6.87 15.66
C LEU A 21 7.30 6.77 17.15
N SER A 22 6.28 6.44 17.95
CA SER A 22 6.31 6.48 19.41
C SER A 22 6.17 5.12 20.08
N GLY A 23 6.72 4.05 19.46
CA GLY A 23 6.67 2.69 20.00
C GLY A 23 5.50 1.90 19.43
N ILE A 24 5.40 1.81 18.09
CA ILE A 24 4.31 1.06 17.46
C ILE A 24 4.55 -0.46 17.55
N ASP A 25 3.46 -1.19 17.77
CA ASP A 25 3.36 -2.63 17.67
C ASP A 25 2.39 -2.99 16.55
N LEU A 26 2.79 -3.87 15.62
CA LEU A 26 1.95 -4.25 14.49
C LEU A 26 2.30 -5.66 14.04
N ASP A 27 1.27 -6.48 13.79
CA ASP A 27 1.40 -7.78 13.17
C ASP A 27 0.54 -7.86 11.90
N VAL A 28 1.11 -8.43 10.84
CA VAL A 28 0.39 -8.76 9.62
C VAL A 28 0.57 -10.24 9.33
N ALA A 29 -0.52 -10.96 9.15
CA ALA A 29 -0.50 -12.39 8.84
C ALA A 29 -0.01 -12.64 7.40
N GLU A 30 0.58 -13.82 7.16
CA GLU A 30 0.94 -14.24 5.80
C GLU A 30 -0.32 -14.41 4.93
N GLY A 31 -0.28 -13.89 3.70
CA GLY A 31 -1.39 -13.90 2.76
C GLY A 31 -2.49 -12.87 3.09
N ASP A 32 -2.27 -12.00 4.07
CA ASP A 32 -3.23 -10.94 4.37
C ASP A 32 -3.18 -9.78 3.37
N PHE A 33 -4.30 -9.09 3.21
CA PHE A 33 -4.36 -7.78 2.59
C PHE A 33 -4.68 -6.78 3.70
N PHE A 34 -3.67 -6.06 4.14
CA PHE A 34 -3.69 -5.20 5.32
C PHE A 34 -3.63 -3.72 4.94
N ALA A 35 -4.47 -2.89 5.55
CA ALA A 35 -4.41 -1.44 5.42
C ALA A 35 -3.70 -0.79 6.61
N LEU A 36 -2.79 0.15 6.34
CA LEU A 36 -2.30 1.11 7.33
C LEU A 36 -2.90 2.47 7.02
N LEU A 37 -3.99 2.80 7.72
CA LEU A 37 -4.76 4.03 7.54
C LEU A 37 -4.30 5.12 8.50
N GLY A 38 -4.30 6.36 8.05
CA GLY A 38 -4.01 7.50 8.92
C GLY A 38 -3.84 8.80 8.14
N PRO A 39 -3.93 9.96 8.79
CA PRO A 39 -3.74 11.26 8.15
C PRO A 39 -2.30 11.46 7.67
N ASN A 40 -2.08 12.52 6.90
CA ASN A 40 -0.74 12.93 6.52
C ASN A 40 0.08 13.31 7.75
N GLY A 41 1.34 12.83 7.80
CA GLY A 41 2.21 13.04 8.97
C GLY A 41 2.00 12.05 10.12
N ALA A 42 1.03 11.13 10.04
CA ALA A 42 0.77 10.16 11.11
C ALA A 42 1.89 9.14 11.37
N GLY A 43 2.85 8.98 10.43
CA GLY A 43 3.95 8.01 10.56
C GLY A 43 3.93 6.89 9.50
N LYS A 44 2.94 6.84 8.59
CA LYS A 44 2.80 5.80 7.55
C LYS A 44 4.07 5.66 6.70
N SER A 45 4.49 6.73 6.02
CA SER A 45 5.67 6.70 5.14
C SER A 45 6.98 6.50 5.91
N THR A 46 7.05 6.92 7.18
CA THR A 46 8.19 6.60 8.06
C THR A 46 8.24 5.09 8.35
N THR A 47 7.10 4.47 8.64
CA THR A 47 7.00 3.02 8.84
C THR A 47 7.45 2.27 7.58
N ILE A 48 6.90 2.62 6.41
CA ILE A 48 7.33 2.02 5.13
C ILE A 48 8.82 2.25 4.87
N GLY A 49 9.32 3.47 5.11
CA GLY A 49 10.74 3.79 4.96
C GLY A 49 11.64 2.89 5.80
N ILE A 50 11.22 2.53 7.02
CA ILE A 50 11.95 1.58 7.86
C ILE A 50 11.84 0.16 7.31
N LEU A 51 10.65 -0.31 6.94
CA LEU A 51 10.45 -1.65 6.36
C LEU A 51 11.26 -1.84 5.08
N SER A 52 11.37 -0.81 4.26
CA SER A 52 12.17 -0.80 3.02
C SER A 52 13.66 -0.54 3.25
N THR A 53 14.09 -0.33 4.50
CA THR A 53 15.48 0.01 4.88
C THR A 53 16.00 1.35 4.30
N LEU A 54 15.12 2.23 3.90
CA LEU A 54 15.45 3.59 3.46
C LEU A 54 15.59 4.55 4.65
N VAL A 55 14.93 4.24 5.76
CA VAL A 55 14.98 5.00 7.00
C VAL A 55 15.48 4.09 8.13
N ASN A 56 16.50 4.54 8.86
CA ASN A 56 16.97 3.82 10.05
C ASN A 56 15.99 4.08 11.20
N LYS A 57 15.55 3.02 11.87
CA LYS A 57 14.78 3.12 13.12
C LYS A 57 15.63 3.69 14.25
N THR A 58 15.01 4.24 15.28
CA THR A 58 15.70 4.65 16.52
C THR A 58 15.79 3.48 17.48
N SER A 59 14.69 2.74 17.70
CA SER A 59 14.65 1.54 18.54
C SER A 59 13.52 0.61 18.10
N GLY A 60 13.37 -0.53 18.79
CA GLY A 60 12.37 -1.54 18.49
C GLY A 60 12.88 -2.62 17.55
N THR A 61 12.04 -3.59 17.23
CA THR A 61 12.38 -4.72 16.35
C THR A 61 11.39 -4.83 15.20
N VAL A 62 11.90 -5.25 14.04
CA VAL A 62 11.11 -5.52 12.84
C VAL A 62 11.53 -6.87 12.27
N ASN A 63 10.57 -7.76 12.08
CA ASN A 63 10.76 -9.05 11.44
C ASN A 63 9.83 -9.20 10.25
N ILE A 64 10.35 -9.62 9.11
CA ILE A 64 9.57 -9.95 7.91
C ILE A 64 9.85 -11.40 7.52
N PHE A 65 8.83 -12.25 7.54
CA PHE A 65 8.93 -13.70 7.34
C PHE A 65 10.04 -14.36 8.17
N GLY A 66 10.20 -13.93 9.44
CA GLY A 66 11.23 -14.43 10.35
C GLY A 66 12.63 -13.82 10.15
N HIS A 67 12.81 -12.94 9.16
CA HIS A 67 14.07 -12.21 8.96
C HIS A 67 14.05 -10.91 9.75
N ASP A 68 14.98 -10.80 10.71
CA ASP A 68 15.17 -9.58 11.49
C ASP A 68 15.85 -8.50 10.62
N LEU A 69 15.32 -7.28 10.69
CA LEU A 69 15.76 -6.15 9.85
C LEU A 69 17.24 -5.79 10.07
N ASP A 70 17.72 -5.90 11.30
CA ASP A 70 19.10 -5.55 11.64
C ASP A 70 20.08 -6.69 11.34
N LYS A 71 19.64 -7.95 11.53
CA LYS A 71 20.50 -9.14 11.42
C LYS A 71 20.57 -9.70 10.01
N SER A 72 19.48 -9.59 9.26
CA SER A 72 19.32 -10.23 7.94
C SER A 72 18.71 -9.30 6.88
N PRO A 73 19.21 -8.06 6.70
CA PRO A 73 18.58 -7.07 5.81
C PRO A 73 18.55 -7.52 4.34
N ALA A 74 19.52 -8.31 3.88
CA ALA A 74 19.53 -8.80 2.51
C ALA A 74 18.43 -9.84 2.24
N ALA A 75 18.15 -10.74 3.18
CA ALA A 75 17.08 -11.72 3.07
C ALA A 75 15.71 -11.02 3.14
N LEU A 76 15.57 -10.06 4.06
CA LEU A 76 14.37 -9.23 4.18
C LEU A 76 14.08 -8.49 2.87
N LYS A 77 15.06 -7.79 2.29
CA LYS A 77 14.89 -7.06 1.01
C LYS A 77 14.44 -7.95 -0.14
N ARG A 78 14.90 -9.19 -0.21
CA ARG A 78 14.44 -10.14 -1.23
C ARG A 78 12.98 -10.56 -1.07
N SER A 79 12.46 -10.49 0.15
CA SER A 79 11.08 -10.88 0.47
C SER A 79 10.07 -9.78 0.21
N ILE A 80 10.52 -8.51 0.00
CA ILE A 80 9.65 -7.35 -0.12
C ILE A 80 9.73 -6.70 -1.50
N GLY A 81 8.57 -6.30 -2.03
CA GLY A 81 8.45 -5.35 -3.13
C GLY A 81 7.85 -4.05 -2.60
N VAL A 82 8.38 -2.92 -3.02
CA VAL A 82 7.90 -1.61 -2.54
C VAL A 82 7.52 -0.73 -3.71
N VAL A 83 6.32 -0.18 -3.65
CA VAL A 83 5.80 0.83 -4.59
C VAL A 83 5.66 2.13 -3.82
N PRO A 84 6.63 3.04 -3.90
CA PRO A 84 6.56 4.33 -3.21
C PRO A 84 5.54 5.26 -3.85
N GLN A 85 5.15 6.30 -3.12
CA GLN A 85 4.21 7.31 -3.58
C GLN A 85 4.75 8.07 -4.79
N GLU A 86 6.04 8.41 -4.82
CA GLU A 86 6.68 9.15 -5.90
C GLU A 86 7.33 8.22 -6.94
N PHE A 87 7.36 8.66 -8.20
CA PHE A 87 8.04 7.93 -9.26
C PHE A 87 9.56 8.09 -9.12
N ASN A 88 10.27 6.98 -8.90
CA ASN A 88 11.72 6.96 -8.63
C ASN A 88 12.51 6.09 -9.62
N PHE A 89 12.15 6.13 -10.89
CA PHE A 89 12.89 5.50 -11.99
C PHE A 89 13.40 6.55 -12.98
N ASN A 90 14.41 6.17 -13.77
CA ASN A 90 14.96 7.05 -14.80
C ASN A 90 13.92 7.27 -15.91
N GLN A 91 13.52 8.51 -16.12
CA GLN A 91 12.46 8.87 -17.07
C GLN A 91 12.88 8.70 -18.54
N PHE A 92 14.18 8.59 -18.84
CA PHE A 92 14.70 8.42 -20.19
C PHE A 92 14.88 6.96 -20.59
N GLU A 93 14.80 6.03 -19.64
CA GLU A 93 14.87 4.60 -19.91
C GLU A 93 13.55 4.06 -20.48
N LYS A 94 13.66 3.00 -21.30
CA LYS A 94 12.50 2.29 -21.81
C LYS A 94 11.75 1.58 -20.68
N THR A 95 10.46 1.49 -20.83
CA THR A 95 9.55 0.82 -19.88
C THR A 95 10.01 -0.60 -19.55
N PHE A 96 10.40 -1.38 -20.56
CA PHE A 96 10.91 -2.74 -20.40
C PHE A 96 12.25 -2.78 -19.66
N ASP A 97 13.19 -1.92 -20.05
CA ASP A 97 14.53 -1.92 -19.47
C ASP A 97 14.52 -1.58 -17.98
N ILE A 98 13.62 -0.69 -17.53
CA ILE A 98 13.43 -0.37 -16.12
C ILE A 98 13.10 -1.63 -15.29
N VAL A 99 12.21 -2.47 -15.79
CA VAL A 99 11.81 -3.70 -15.09
C VAL A 99 12.93 -4.74 -15.11
N VAL A 100 13.57 -4.94 -16.25
CA VAL A 100 14.70 -5.89 -16.40
C VAL A 100 15.89 -5.46 -15.53
N THR A 101 16.23 -4.17 -15.52
CA THR A 101 17.31 -3.64 -14.67
C THR A 101 17.01 -3.85 -13.18
N GLN A 102 15.77 -3.64 -12.77
CA GLN A 102 15.36 -3.91 -11.39
C GLN A 102 15.57 -5.37 -11.00
N ALA A 103 15.22 -6.31 -11.86
CA ALA A 103 15.47 -7.74 -11.64
C ALA A 103 16.97 -8.04 -11.45
N GLY A 104 17.82 -7.34 -12.19
CA GLY A 104 19.28 -7.45 -12.08
C GLY A 104 19.81 -7.10 -10.69
N TYR A 105 19.23 -6.11 -10.00
CA TYR A 105 19.61 -5.77 -8.62
C TYR A 105 19.32 -6.89 -7.61
N TYR A 106 18.40 -7.80 -7.93
CA TYR A 106 18.11 -9.01 -7.14
C TYR A 106 18.89 -10.24 -7.58
N GLY A 107 19.81 -10.10 -8.57
CA GLY A 107 20.62 -11.19 -9.07
C GLY A 107 19.86 -12.17 -9.97
N ILE A 108 18.74 -11.76 -10.55
CA ILE A 108 17.93 -12.60 -11.45
C ILE A 108 18.63 -12.68 -12.82
N PRO A 109 18.83 -13.89 -13.38
CA PRO A 109 19.46 -14.06 -14.70
C PRO A 109 18.67 -13.32 -15.79
N ALA A 110 19.39 -12.72 -16.76
CA ALA A 110 18.79 -11.85 -17.77
C ALA A 110 17.64 -12.50 -18.57
N LYS A 111 17.71 -13.82 -18.83
CA LYS A 111 16.63 -14.56 -19.51
C LYS A 111 15.35 -14.54 -18.67
N VAL A 112 15.44 -14.92 -17.40
CA VAL A 112 14.30 -14.94 -16.46
C VAL A 112 13.77 -13.52 -16.21
N ALA A 113 14.66 -12.54 -16.08
CA ALA A 113 14.28 -11.14 -15.92
C ALA A 113 13.42 -10.63 -17.08
N LYS A 114 13.77 -10.98 -18.33
CA LYS A 114 13.01 -10.62 -19.52
C LYS A 114 11.64 -11.31 -19.56
N GLU A 115 11.59 -12.60 -19.27
CA GLU A 115 10.34 -13.37 -19.21
C GLU A 115 9.37 -12.79 -18.17
N ARG A 116 9.86 -12.47 -16.97
CA ARG A 116 9.06 -11.84 -15.91
C ARG A 116 8.65 -10.41 -16.27
N ALA A 117 9.53 -9.64 -16.88
CA ALA A 117 9.20 -8.28 -17.32
C ALA A 117 8.08 -8.30 -18.36
N GLU A 118 8.13 -9.21 -19.34
CA GLU A 118 7.04 -9.42 -20.31
C GLU A 118 5.74 -9.79 -19.62
N GLN A 119 5.79 -10.78 -18.71
CA GLN A 119 4.63 -11.23 -17.95
C GLN A 119 3.95 -10.07 -17.19
N TYR A 120 4.70 -9.33 -16.36
CA TYR A 120 4.10 -8.27 -15.54
C TYR A 120 3.68 -7.04 -16.34
N LEU A 121 4.43 -6.66 -17.38
CA LEU A 121 4.03 -5.59 -18.28
C LEU A 121 2.76 -5.95 -19.07
N THR A 122 2.60 -7.22 -19.47
CA THR A 122 1.37 -7.70 -20.13
C THR A 122 0.20 -7.68 -19.18
N GLN A 123 0.32 -8.23 -17.97
CA GLN A 123 -0.73 -8.25 -16.96
C GLN A 123 -1.19 -6.84 -16.56
N LEU A 124 -0.27 -5.88 -16.57
CA LEU A 124 -0.56 -4.48 -16.23
C LEU A 124 -0.91 -3.62 -17.46
N GLY A 125 -1.09 -4.22 -18.65
CA GLY A 125 -1.49 -3.50 -19.86
C GLY A 125 -0.45 -2.47 -20.33
N LEU A 126 0.84 -2.78 -20.16
CA LEU A 126 1.97 -1.92 -20.55
C LEU A 126 2.84 -2.53 -21.64
N TRP A 127 2.54 -3.74 -22.12
CA TRP A 127 3.39 -4.44 -23.10
C TRP A 127 3.57 -3.67 -24.40
N ASP A 128 2.51 -3.02 -24.90
CA ASP A 128 2.56 -2.18 -26.10
C ASP A 128 3.43 -0.91 -25.93
N LYS A 129 3.73 -0.56 -24.68
CA LYS A 129 4.57 0.58 -24.31
C LYS A 129 5.99 0.17 -23.87
N ARG A 130 6.39 -1.09 -24.04
CA ARG A 130 7.67 -1.62 -23.55
C ARG A 130 8.91 -0.90 -24.12
N ASP A 131 8.83 -0.44 -25.37
CA ASP A 131 9.95 0.18 -26.07
C ASP A 131 9.98 1.71 -25.98
N VAL A 132 8.98 2.33 -25.35
CA VAL A 132 8.94 3.79 -25.22
C VAL A 132 9.60 4.25 -23.92
N PRO A 133 10.25 5.44 -23.92
CA PRO A 133 10.76 6.04 -22.69
C PRO A 133 9.67 6.29 -21.68
N SER A 134 9.94 5.99 -20.41
CA SER A 134 8.93 6.08 -19.34
C SER A 134 8.39 7.49 -19.11
N ARG A 135 9.11 8.55 -19.52
CA ARG A 135 8.61 9.92 -19.50
C ARG A 135 7.34 10.14 -20.33
N SER A 136 7.14 9.34 -21.40
CA SER A 136 5.98 9.44 -22.30
C SER A 136 4.73 8.70 -21.77
N LEU A 137 4.87 7.99 -20.65
CA LEU A 137 3.75 7.30 -20.01
C LEU A 137 2.87 8.31 -19.24
N SER A 138 1.55 8.07 -19.22
CA SER A 138 0.65 8.79 -18.32
C SER A 138 0.97 8.50 -16.84
N GLY A 139 0.45 9.30 -15.91
CA GLY A 139 0.62 9.07 -14.48
C GLY A 139 0.18 7.67 -14.04
N GLY A 140 -0.97 7.23 -14.51
CA GLY A 140 -1.46 5.88 -14.23
C GLY A 140 -0.63 4.76 -14.85
N MET A 141 -0.10 4.96 -16.07
CA MET A 141 0.84 4.01 -16.68
C MET A 141 2.15 3.95 -15.88
N LYS A 142 2.67 5.09 -15.41
CA LYS A 142 3.85 5.13 -14.54
C LYS A 142 3.60 4.39 -13.23
N ARG A 143 2.40 4.52 -12.64
CA ARG A 143 2.02 3.79 -11.42
C ARG A 143 2.03 2.27 -11.65
N ARG A 144 1.44 1.81 -12.76
CA ARG A 144 1.48 0.39 -13.15
C ARG A 144 2.90 -0.11 -13.41
N LEU A 145 3.76 0.70 -14.01
CA LEU A 145 5.19 0.39 -14.18
C LEU A 145 5.91 0.21 -12.84
N MET A 146 5.61 1.05 -11.83
CA MET A 146 6.16 0.89 -10.48
C MET A 146 5.76 -0.45 -9.86
N ILE A 147 4.52 -0.88 -10.07
CA ILE A 147 4.04 -2.19 -9.59
C ILE A 147 4.77 -3.33 -10.32
N ALA A 148 4.88 -3.29 -11.66
CA ALA A 148 5.64 -4.28 -12.43
C ALA A 148 7.09 -4.41 -11.92
N ARG A 149 7.73 -3.27 -11.68
CA ARG A 149 9.09 -3.21 -11.14
C ARG A 149 9.19 -3.81 -9.73
N ALA A 150 8.20 -3.58 -8.87
CA ALA A 150 8.18 -4.12 -7.51
C ALA A 150 7.93 -5.64 -7.48
N LEU A 151 7.29 -6.19 -8.52
CA LEU A 151 6.93 -7.61 -8.60
C LEU A 151 7.97 -8.49 -9.32
N VAL A 152 8.87 -7.92 -10.12
CA VAL A 152 9.76 -8.68 -11.03
C VAL A 152 10.65 -9.71 -10.31
N HIS A 153 10.96 -9.50 -9.03
CA HIS A 153 11.71 -10.45 -8.21
C HIS A 153 10.83 -11.41 -7.39
N GLU A 154 9.49 -11.38 -7.63
CA GLU A 154 8.49 -12.25 -6.97
C GLU A 154 8.53 -12.18 -5.45
N PRO A 155 8.32 -10.99 -4.87
CA PRO A 155 8.32 -10.82 -3.43
C PRO A 155 7.14 -11.55 -2.78
N ARG A 156 7.32 -12.00 -1.53
CA ARG A 156 6.23 -12.55 -0.71
C ARG A 156 5.36 -11.46 -0.05
N LEU A 157 5.92 -10.25 0.11
CA LEU A 157 5.23 -9.08 0.67
C LEU A 157 5.35 -7.90 -0.30
N LEU A 158 4.21 -7.33 -0.69
CA LEU A 158 4.13 -6.12 -1.48
C LEU A 158 3.65 -4.97 -0.59
N ILE A 159 4.43 -3.89 -0.55
CA ILE A 159 4.11 -2.67 0.20
C ILE A 159 3.80 -1.55 -0.79
N LEU A 160 2.62 -0.96 -0.66
CA LEU A 160 2.10 0.07 -1.56
C LEU A 160 1.86 1.36 -0.77
N ASP A 161 2.60 2.42 -1.08
CA ASP A 161 2.42 3.74 -0.44
C ASP A 161 1.51 4.62 -1.29
N GLU A 162 0.25 4.77 -0.85
CA GLU A 162 -0.81 5.53 -1.51
C GLU A 162 -0.93 5.24 -3.02
N PRO A 163 -1.14 3.97 -3.43
CA PRO A 163 -0.98 3.54 -4.82
C PRO A 163 -1.99 4.17 -5.78
N THR A 164 -3.13 4.63 -5.31
CA THR A 164 -4.21 5.20 -6.13
C THR A 164 -4.37 6.71 -5.97
N ALA A 165 -3.46 7.38 -5.25
CA ALA A 165 -3.50 8.82 -5.09
C ALA A 165 -3.38 9.52 -6.46
N GLY A 166 -4.34 10.41 -6.78
CA GLY A 166 -4.37 11.15 -8.04
C GLY A 166 -4.67 10.31 -9.29
N VAL A 167 -5.20 9.10 -9.12
CA VAL A 167 -5.59 8.18 -10.20
C VAL A 167 -7.10 8.30 -10.46
N ASP A 168 -7.51 8.27 -11.74
CA ASP A 168 -8.92 8.25 -12.12
C ASP A 168 -9.64 6.96 -11.67
N ILE A 169 -10.97 7.00 -11.63
CA ILE A 169 -11.81 5.93 -11.07
C ILE A 169 -11.63 4.60 -11.81
N GLU A 170 -11.56 4.62 -13.15
CA GLU A 170 -11.47 3.39 -13.94
C GLU A 170 -10.12 2.70 -13.71
N LEU A 171 -9.05 3.48 -13.73
CA LEU A 171 -7.71 2.98 -13.48
C LEU A 171 -7.56 2.48 -12.03
N ARG A 172 -8.16 3.18 -11.06
CA ARG A 172 -8.20 2.75 -9.65
C ARG A 172 -8.85 1.36 -9.53
N ARG A 173 -10.01 1.16 -10.14
CA ARG A 173 -10.71 -0.14 -10.13
C ARG A 173 -9.88 -1.25 -10.77
N SER A 174 -9.25 -0.98 -11.91
CA SER A 174 -8.38 -1.98 -12.56
C SER A 174 -7.17 -2.36 -11.71
N MET A 175 -6.59 -1.41 -10.99
CA MET A 175 -5.50 -1.67 -10.04
C MET A 175 -6.00 -2.48 -8.84
N TRP A 176 -7.17 -2.19 -8.30
CA TRP A 176 -7.77 -2.96 -7.21
C TRP A 176 -7.97 -4.42 -7.60
N THR A 177 -8.56 -4.67 -8.78
CA THR A 177 -8.73 -6.04 -9.31
C THR A 177 -7.38 -6.75 -9.39
N PHE A 178 -6.36 -6.13 -9.98
CA PHE A 178 -5.03 -6.72 -10.11
C PHE A 178 -4.39 -7.02 -8.74
N LEU A 179 -4.50 -6.12 -7.77
CA LEU A 179 -3.96 -6.34 -6.42
C LEU A 179 -4.71 -7.46 -5.68
N THR A 180 -6.02 -7.56 -5.86
CA THR A 180 -6.83 -8.66 -5.30
C THR A 180 -6.37 -10.00 -5.88
N GLU A 181 -6.20 -10.11 -7.21
CA GLU A 181 -5.68 -11.32 -7.86
C GLU A 181 -4.29 -11.72 -7.35
N LEU A 182 -3.40 -10.75 -7.09
CA LEU A 182 -2.09 -11.02 -6.51
C LEU A 182 -2.21 -11.59 -5.08
N ASN A 183 -3.09 -11.02 -4.28
CA ASN A 183 -3.32 -11.48 -2.92
C ASN A 183 -3.94 -12.89 -2.88
N GLU A 184 -4.88 -13.19 -3.78
CA GLU A 184 -5.47 -14.52 -3.94
C GLU A 184 -4.42 -15.59 -4.34
N LYS A 185 -3.35 -15.18 -5.04
CA LYS A 185 -2.18 -16.03 -5.34
C LYS A 185 -1.22 -16.20 -4.15
N GLY A 186 -1.55 -15.62 -2.99
CA GLY A 186 -0.81 -15.80 -1.74
C GLY A 186 0.20 -14.70 -1.42
N ILE A 187 0.30 -13.64 -2.23
CA ILE A 187 1.16 -12.48 -1.90
C ILE A 187 0.51 -11.71 -0.75
N THR A 188 1.27 -11.48 0.32
CA THR A 188 0.85 -10.57 1.39
C THR A 188 0.93 -9.13 0.88
N ILE A 189 -0.09 -8.31 1.16
CA ILE A 189 -0.10 -6.92 0.70
C ILE A 189 -0.31 -5.98 1.89
N ILE A 190 0.52 -4.96 2.01
CA ILE A 190 0.34 -3.84 2.92
C ILE A 190 0.11 -2.59 2.09
N LEU A 191 -1.03 -1.95 2.30
CA LEU A 191 -1.46 -0.74 1.63
C LEU A 191 -1.48 0.41 2.62
N THR A 192 -0.78 1.52 2.34
CA THR A 192 -1.06 2.76 3.07
C THR A 192 -2.06 3.60 2.30
N THR A 193 -2.98 4.19 3.01
CA THR A 193 -3.96 5.10 2.43
C THR A 193 -4.48 6.06 3.50
N HIS A 194 -5.07 7.15 3.06
CA HIS A 194 -5.87 8.04 3.89
C HIS A 194 -7.37 7.97 3.52
N TYR A 195 -7.73 7.08 2.57
CA TYR A 195 -9.10 6.82 2.14
C TYR A 195 -9.62 5.52 2.73
N LEU A 196 -10.64 5.62 3.60
CA LEU A 196 -11.26 4.43 4.20
C LEU A 196 -11.93 3.54 3.14
N GLU A 197 -12.52 4.12 2.08
CA GLU A 197 -13.14 3.39 0.98
C GLU A 197 -12.16 2.40 0.31
N GLU A 198 -10.92 2.81 0.08
CA GLU A 198 -9.90 1.95 -0.52
C GLU A 198 -9.54 0.78 0.41
N ALA A 199 -9.39 1.06 1.70
CA ALA A 199 -9.13 0.03 2.70
C ALA A 199 -10.31 -0.95 2.84
N GLU A 200 -11.55 -0.45 2.80
CA GLU A 200 -12.77 -1.25 2.87
C GLU A 200 -12.90 -2.21 1.67
N GLN A 201 -12.60 -1.72 0.46
CA GLN A 201 -12.72 -2.52 -0.76
C GLN A 201 -11.67 -3.63 -0.88
N LEU A 202 -10.47 -3.42 -0.34
CA LEU A 202 -9.33 -4.29 -0.57
C LEU A 202 -8.91 -5.12 0.64
N CYS A 203 -9.02 -4.55 1.84
CA CYS A 203 -8.29 -5.07 2.99
C CYS A 203 -9.20 -5.84 3.96
N ARG A 204 -8.68 -6.96 4.47
CA ARG A 204 -9.37 -7.73 5.51
C ARG A 204 -9.12 -7.19 6.90
N ASN A 205 -7.92 -6.68 7.14
CA ASN A 205 -7.48 -6.13 8.42
C ASN A 205 -6.91 -4.72 8.24
N ILE A 206 -6.99 -3.92 9.29
CA ILE A 206 -6.61 -2.53 9.27
C ILE A 206 -5.92 -2.12 10.57
N GLY A 207 -4.82 -1.38 10.43
CA GLY A 207 -4.19 -0.62 11.51
C GLY A 207 -4.43 0.88 11.27
N ILE A 208 -4.93 1.57 12.27
CA ILE A 208 -5.06 3.02 12.22
C ILE A 208 -3.90 3.63 12.99
N ILE A 209 -3.10 4.43 12.30
CA ILE A 209 -1.97 5.15 12.89
C ILE A 209 -2.30 6.64 12.98
N ASP A 210 -2.06 7.21 14.16
CA ASP A 210 -2.17 8.65 14.39
C ASP A 210 -1.05 9.12 15.31
N HIS A 211 -0.45 10.27 14.99
CA HIS A 211 0.66 10.86 15.75
C HIS A 211 1.75 9.85 16.17
N GLY A 212 2.11 8.95 15.25
CA GLY A 212 3.16 7.95 15.46
C GLY A 212 2.80 6.80 16.39
N THR A 213 1.52 6.60 16.70
CA THR A 213 0.99 5.49 17.51
C THR A 213 -0.08 4.71 16.75
N ILE A 214 -0.17 3.39 16.96
CA ILE A 214 -1.30 2.59 16.47
C ILE A 214 -2.45 2.79 17.45
N VAL A 215 -3.52 3.44 16.99
CA VAL A 215 -4.72 3.74 17.81
C VAL A 215 -5.76 2.64 17.69
N GLU A 216 -5.76 1.89 16.59
CA GLU A 216 -6.64 0.74 16.39
C GLU A 216 -5.92 -0.30 15.51
N ASN A 217 -6.12 -1.59 15.81
CA ASN A 217 -5.63 -2.70 15.00
C ASN A 217 -6.67 -3.83 15.05
N THR A 218 -7.47 -3.93 13.99
CA THR A 218 -8.66 -4.79 14.00
C THR A 218 -9.00 -5.29 12.59
N SER A 219 -10.01 -6.16 12.47
CA SER A 219 -10.54 -6.52 11.17
C SER A 219 -11.39 -5.37 10.59
N MET A 220 -11.40 -5.23 9.27
CA MET A 220 -12.26 -4.25 8.58
C MET A 220 -13.73 -4.42 8.98
N ARG A 221 -14.19 -5.67 9.09
CA ARG A 221 -15.55 -5.98 9.55
C ARG A 221 -15.86 -5.42 10.95
N ASN A 222 -14.93 -5.58 11.89
CA ASN A 222 -15.11 -5.07 13.25
C ASN A 222 -15.11 -3.54 13.28
N LEU A 223 -14.18 -2.90 12.52
CA LEU A 223 -14.13 -1.45 12.42
C LEU A 223 -15.45 -0.88 11.89
N LEU A 224 -15.97 -1.42 10.78
CA LEU A 224 -17.24 -0.97 10.20
C LEU A 224 -18.42 -1.24 11.15
N GLY A 225 -18.39 -2.34 11.89
CA GLY A 225 -19.41 -2.65 12.90
C GLY A 225 -19.43 -1.68 14.09
N GLN A 226 -18.35 -0.93 14.34
CA GLN A 226 -18.29 0.11 15.38
C GLN A 226 -18.85 1.46 14.90
N LEU A 227 -19.03 1.65 13.59
CA LEU A 227 -19.65 2.83 13.02
C LEU A 227 -21.17 2.76 13.25
N HIS A 228 -21.63 3.26 14.39
CA HIS A 228 -23.05 3.22 14.80
C HIS A 228 -23.94 4.23 14.07
N VAL A 229 -23.42 5.01 13.13
CA VAL A 229 -24.16 6.07 12.44
C VAL A 229 -24.07 5.87 10.93
N GLU A 230 -25.19 5.49 10.33
CA GLU A 230 -25.38 5.53 8.88
C GLU A 230 -26.08 6.84 8.51
N THR A 231 -25.54 7.60 7.55
CA THR A 231 -26.16 8.81 7.04
C THR A 231 -26.71 8.55 5.65
N PHE A 232 -28.02 8.65 5.50
CA PHE A 232 -28.67 8.55 4.19
C PHE A 232 -28.98 9.97 3.68
N LEU A 233 -28.50 10.30 2.46
CA LEU A 233 -28.91 11.48 1.71
C LEU A 233 -30.07 11.09 0.82
N LEU A 234 -31.23 11.70 1.07
CA LEU A 234 -32.45 11.46 0.29
C LEU A 234 -32.78 12.71 -0.54
N ASP A 235 -32.73 12.57 -1.86
CA ASP A 235 -33.26 13.59 -2.77
C ASP A 235 -34.77 13.46 -2.86
N LEU A 236 -35.46 14.53 -2.48
CA LEU A 236 -36.92 14.57 -2.48
C LEU A 236 -37.43 15.30 -3.75
N LYS A 237 -38.54 14.81 -4.29
CA LYS A 237 -39.19 15.46 -5.45
C LYS A 237 -39.67 16.89 -5.16
N ASN A 238 -39.96 17.22 -3.90
CA ASN A 238 -40.41 18.52 -3.46
C ASN A 238 -39.45 19.04 -2.37
N ASN A 239 -39.09 20.32 -2.44
CA ASN A 239 -38.29 20.97 -1.41
C ASN A 239 -39.09 21.07 -0.11
N LEU A 240 -38.46 20.64 0.97
CA LEU A 240 -39.02 20.80 2.32
C LEU A 240 -38.43 22.05 2.97
N SER A 241 -39.25 22.81 3.65
CA SER A 241 -38.82 23.97 4.45
C SER A 241 -38.36 23.59 5.87
N VAL A 242 -38.71 22.39 6.33
CA VAL A 242 -38.35 21.85 7.65
C VAL A 242 -38.00 20.38 7.49
N ALA A 243 -36.97 19.91 8.23
CA ALA A 243 -36.60 18.50 8.24
C ALA A 243 -37.77 17.64 8.76
N PRO A 244 -38.16 16.55 8.03
CA PRO A 244 -39.23 15.68 8.48
C PRO A 244 -38.83 14.94 9.76
N GLN A 245 -39.76 14.77 10.70
CA GLN A 245 -39.52 13.87 11.83
C GLN A 245 -39.67 12.42 11.38
N LEU A 246 -38.54 11.70 11.39
CA LEU A 246 -38.49 10.27 11.10
C LEU A 246 -38.45 9.50 12.41
N LEU A 247 -39.42 8.61 12.64
CA LEU A 247 -39.49 7.80 13.86
C LEU A 247 -38.20 6.98 14.07
N GLY A 248 -37.44 7.35 15.12
CA GLY A 248 -36.21 6.65 15.51
C GLY A 248 -34.93 7.13 14.80
N TYR A 249 -35.01 8.13 13.89
CA TYR A 249 -33.85 8.64 13.17
C TYR A 249 -33.76 10.17 13.22
N PRO A 250 -32.60 10.75 13.61
CA PRO A 250 -32.39 12.19 13.49
C PRO A 250 -32.33 12.58 12.02
N SER A 251 -33.04 13.66 11.64
CA SER A 251 -33.03 14.16 10.27
C SER A 251 -32.67 15.65 10.25
N ARG A 252 -31.96 16.08 9.19
CA ARG A 252 -31.64 17.50 8.93
C ARG A 252 -31.76 17.80 7.45
N LEU A 253 -32.07 19.06 7.11
CA LEU A 253 -31.94 19.56 5.75
C LEU A 253 -30.46 19.88 5.46
N VAL A 254 -29.98 19.57 4.28
CA VAL A 254 -28.62 19.83 3.78
C VAL A 254 -28.69 20.87 2.68
#